data_db195d4e731ed15d3d58c3071b76c052
#
_entry.id   db195d4e731ed15d3d58c3071b76c052
#
_cell.length_a   1.000
_cell.length_b   1.000
_cell.length_c   1.000
_cell.angle_alpha   90.00
_cell.angle_beta   90.00
_cell.angle_gamma   90.00
#
_symmetry.space_group_name_H-M   'P 1'
#
loop_
_entity.id
_entity.type
_entity.pdbx_description
1 polymer ?
#
loop_
_entity_poly.entity_id
_entity_poly.type
_entity_poly.pdbx_seq_one_letter_code
_entity_poly.pdbx_strand_id
1 'polypeptide(L)'
;MFREKIKVLDCTIRDGGLMNNHKFDLRFVREVYKAISEAGIDYMEMGYKNSKRLFAPKDFGKWKFCDDADIREVIKGVKSKTKISVMVDVDRVDIEDVVPKKDSPVDMIRVATYVKDVDKAIFLANHFSDKGYETTINIMAISRALDNELNEALEQLEKECKAKIVYIVDSFGSLYQETTEFLIKKAKNILKSKEVGMHAHNNQQLAFGNTIEAIIHDANYVDCSIYGLGRGAGNCPTELMLGFLKNPKFDIRPILDVISKEFVPLQKEIEWGYFIPYAITGILDEHPRSAIALRDSDKKENYREFYEGLVGEGED
;
A
#
# COMPACT_ATOMS: atom_id res chain seq x y z
N MET A 1 -15.37 16.01 -1.96
CA MET A 1 -14.47 17.15 -2.30
C MET A 1 -13.89 16.89 -3.68
N PHE A 2 -13.97 17.86 -4.59
CA PHE A 2 -13.34 17.72 -5.91
C PHE A 2 -11.88 18.20 -5.86
N ARG A 3 -10.96 17.34 -6.28
CA ARG A 3 -9.53 17.64 -6.44
C ARG A 3 -9.08 17.17 -7.82
N GLU A 4 -8.79 18.09 -8.72
CA GLU A 4 -8.45 17.79 -10.12
C GLU A 4 -7.16 16.95 -10.23
N LYS A 5 -6.16 17.27 -9.40
CA LYS A 5 -4.83 16.63 -9.43
C LYS A 5 -4.76 15.29 -8.71
N ILE A 6 -5.81 14.89 -7.98
CA ILE A 6 -5.78 13.66 -7.19
C ILE A 6 -5.52 12.43 -8.06
N LYS A 7 -4.63 11.58 -7.59
CA LYS A 7 -4.30 10.28 -8.16
C LYS A 7 -4.66 9.18 -7.17
N VAL A 8 -5.45 8.24 -7.62
CA VAL A 8 -5.82 7.05 -6.82
C VAL A 8 -5.03 5.86 -7.33
N LEU A 9 -4.36 5.18 -6.41
CA LEU A 9 -3.69 3.92 -6.64
C LEU A 9 -4.45 2.83 -5.87
N ASP A 10 -4.83 1.78 -6.57
CA ASP A 10 -5.40 0.59 -5.95
C ASP A 10 -4.29 -0.41 -5.60
N CYS A 11 -4.18 -0.77 -4.33
CA CYS A 11 -3.20 -1.72 -3.80
C CYS A 11 -3.81 -3.07 -3.36
N THR A 12 -5.03 -3.37 -3.81
CA THR A 12 -5.80 -4.57 -3.42
C THR A 12 -4.99 -5.86 -3.53
N ILE A 13 -4.35 -6.08 -4.68
CA ILE A 13 -3.63 -7.33 -4.94
C ILE A 13 -2.31 -7.39 -4.17
N ARG A 14 -1.60 -6.27 -4.10
CA ARG A 14 -0.32 -6.22 -3.38
C ARG A 14 -0.52 -6.42 -1.88
N ASP A 15 -1.38 -5.62 -1.27
CA ASP A 15 -1.54 -5.62 0.19
C ASP A 15 -2.44 -6.76 0.68
N GLY A 16 -3.53 -7.03 -0.04
CA GLY A 16 -4.38 -8.20 0.21
C GLY A 16 -3.63 -9.54 0.05
N GLY A 17 -2.62 -9.56 -0.82
CA GLY A 17 -1.73 -10.72 -0.99
C GLY A 17 -0.98 -11.13 0.27
N LEU A 18 -0.80 -10.23 1.24
CA LEU A 18 -0.21 -10.55 2.54
C LEU A 18 -1.11 -11.49 3.38
N MET A 19 -2.40 -11.57 3.07
CA MET A 19 -3.36 -12.43 3.76
C MET A 19 -3.40 -13.88 3.22
N ASN A 20 -2.92 -14.11 1.98
CA ASN A 20 -2.97 -15.42 1.32
C ASN A 20 -1.64 -15.83 0.66
N ASN A 21 -0.52 -15.29 1.13
CA ASN A 21 0.80 -15.51 0.54
C ASN A 21 0.86 -15.16 -0.96
N HIS A 22 0.12 -14.12 -1.38
CA HIS A 22 0.03 -13.64 -2.78
C HIS A 22 -0.54 -14.66 -3.77
N LYS A 23 -1.40 -15.56 -3.29
CA LYS A 23 -1.99 -16.69 -4.05
C LYS A 23 -3.35 -16.35 -4.67
N PHE A 24 -3.54 -15.13 -5.15
CA PHE A 24 -4.69 -14.82 -5.99
C PHE A 24 -4.54 -15.49 -7.36
N ASP A 25 -5.62 -16.09 -7.87
CA ASP A 25 -5.61 -16.66 -9.22
C ASP A 25 -5.62 -15.54 -10.30
N LEU A 26 -5.20 -15.91 -11.50
CA LEU A 26 -5.07 -14.98 -12.61
C LEU A 26 -6.43 -14.38 -13.01
N ARG A 27 -7.50 -15.17 -12.95
CA ARG A 27 -8.87 -14.72 -13.28
C ARG A 27 -9.32 -13.63 -12.32
N PHE A 28 -9.15 -13.85 -11.01
CA PHE A 28 -9.51 -12.86 -9.99
C PHE A 28 -8.76 -11.54 -10.22
N VAL A 29 -7.43 -11.58 -10.38
CA VAL A 29 -6.62 -10.38 -10.60
C VAL A 29 -7.03 -9.66 -11.89
N ARG A 30 -7.39 -10.41 -12.93
CA ARG A 30 -7.89 -9.83 -14.19
C ARG A 30 -9.24 -9.15 -14.02
N GLU A 31 -10.19 -9.71 -13.26
CA GLU A 31 -11.50 -9.07 -12.99
C GLU A 31 -11.30 -7.80 -12.14
N VAL A 32 -10.41 -7.82 -11.16
CA VAL A 32 -10.00 -6.63 -10.39
C VAL A 32 -9.40 -5.57 -11.33
N TYR A 33 -8.47 -5.93 -12.22
CA TYR A 33 -7.88 -4.99 -13.18
C TYR A 33 -8.91 -4.36 -14.11
N LYS A 34 -9.87 -5.13 -14.61
CA LYS A 34 -10.98 -4.62 -15.43
C LYS A 34 -11.81 -3.59 -14.68
N ALA A 35 -12.24 -3.93 -13.46
CA ALA A 35 -13.06 -3.03 -12.64
C ALA A 35 -12.32 -1.72 -12.34
N ILE A 36 -11.03 -1.78 -11.96
CA ILE A 36 -10.17 -0.62 -11.72
C ILE A 36 -10.04 0.23 -13.00
N SER A 37 -9.84 -0.41 -14.14
CA SER A 37 -9.69 0.26 -15.44
C SER A 37 -10.97 0.97 -15.86
N GLU A 38 -12.12 0.32 -15.73
CA GLU A 38 -13.43 0.88 -16.04
C GLU A 38 -13.83 2.00 -15.05
N ALA A 39 -13.43 1.85 -13.79
CA ALA A 39 -13.63 2.89 -12.77
C ALA A 39 -12.75 4.14 -12.99
N GLY A 40 -11.76 4.10 -13.89
CA GLY A 40 -10.90 5.24 -14.20
C GLY A 40 -9.82 5.50 -13.16
N ILE A 41 -9.47 4.51 -12.34
CA ILE A 41 -8.41 4.60 -11.33
C ILE A 41 -7.05 4.73 -12.02
N ASP A 42 -6.18 5.57 -11.47
CA ASP A 42 -4.93 5.98 -12.13
C ASP A 42 -3.88 4.86 -12.16
N TYR A 43 -3.75 4.08 -11.06
CA TYR A 43 -2.75 3.03 -10.92
C TYR A 43 -3.33 1.78 -10.26
N MET A 44 -2.83 0.61 -10.67
CA MET A 44 -3.04 -0.67 -9.98
C MET A 44 -1.71 -1.27 -9.56
N GLU A 45 -1.54 -1.55 -8.27
CA GLU A 45 -0.38 -2.23 -7.72
C GLU A 45 -0.60 -3.74 -7.71
N MET A 46 0.05 -4.43 -8.65
CA MET A 46 -0.15 -5.87 -8.91
C MET A 46 0.45 -6.76 -7.82
N GLY A 47 1.45 -6.28 -7.09
CA GLY A 47 2.15 -7.06 -6.07
C GLY A 47 3.57 -6.59 -5.85
N TYR A 48 4.43 -7.53 -5.44
CA TYR A 48 5.85 -7.27 -5.24
C TYR A 48 6.69 -7.77 -6.42
N LYS A 49 7.87 -7.18 -6.60
CA LYS A 49 8.94 -7.71 -7.45
C LYS A 49 10.10 -8.19 -6.58
N ASN A 50 9.78 -9.17 -5.71
CA ASN A 50 10.74 -9.70 -4.74
C ASN A 50 11.65 -10.76 -5.33
N SER A 51 12.84 -10.89 -4.75
CA SER A 51 13.85 -11.88 -5.11
C SER A 51 13.35 -13.32 -4.92
N LYS A 52 13.42 -14.12 -5.98
CA LYS A 52 13.14 -15.57 -5.93
C LYS A 52 14.22 -16.36 -5.20
N ARG A 53 15.38 -15.73 -4.93
CA ARG A 53 16.45 -16.32 -4.11
C ARG A 53 16.14 -16.22 -2.63
N LEU A 54 15.48 -15.13 -2.21
CA LEU A 54 15.10 -14.88 -0.81
C LEU A 54 13.73 -15.50 -0.46
N PHE A 55 12.84 -15.57 -1.43
CA PHE A 55 11.49 -16.09 -1.25
C PHE A 55 11.26 -17.27 -2.20
N ALA A 56 11.10 -18.46 -1.66
CA ALA A 56 10.95 -19.66 -2.50
C ALA A 56 9.59 -19.64 -3.25
N PRO A 57 9.58 -19.73 -4.60
CA PRO A 57 8.34 -19.67 -5.40
C PRO A 57 7.29 -20.73 -5.05
N LYS A 58 7.68 -21.86 -4.44
CA LYS A 58 6.75 -22.89 -3.97
C LYS A 58 5.84 -22.46 -2.82
N ASP A 59 6.30 -21.48 -2.01
CA ASP A 59 5.61 -21.03 -0.80
C ASP A 59 4.66 -19.85 -1.08
N PHE A 60 4.91 -19.12 -2.18
CA PHE A 60 4.19 -17.89 -2.52
C PHE A 60 3.52 -17.96 -3.89
N GLY A 61 2.47 -17.16 -4.07
CA GLY A 61 1.83 -16.96 -5.35
C GLY A 61 2.61 -16.01 -6.28
N LYS A 62 2.16 -15.92 -7.53
CA LYS A 62 2.79 -15.16 -8.62
C LYS A 62 2.97 -13.67 -8.29
N TRP A 63 2.06 -13.09 -7.52
CA TRP A 63 2.03 -11.66 -7.19
C TRP A 63 3.07 -11.26 -6.13
N LYS A 64 3.78 -12.23 -5.56
CA LYS A 64 4.99 -12.00 -4.78
C LYS A 64 6.18 -11.59 -5.65
N PHE A 65 6.18 -12.01 -6.91
CA PHE A 65 7.29 -11.83 -7.85
C PHE A 65 6.92 -10.93 -9.04
N CYS A 66 5.66 -10.83 -9.39
CA CYS A 66 5.14 -10.03 -10.50
C CYS A 66 5.97 -10.18 -11.78
N ASP A 67 6.12 -11.43 -12.25
CA ASP A 67 6.78 -11.69 -13.54
C ASP A 67 6.03 -10.96 -14.67
N ASP A 68 6.77 -10.32 -15.56
CA ASP A 68 6.19 -9.50 -16.62
C ASP A 68 5.22 -10.28 -17.52
N ALA A 69 5.45 -11.61 -17.70
CA ALA A 69 4.56 -12.48 -18.44
C ALA A 69 3.18 -12.61 -17.77
N ASP A 70 3.13 -12.77 -16.46
CA ASP A 70 1.87 -12.86 -15.69
C ASP A 70 1.11 -11.53 -15.75
N ILE A 71 1.81 -10.40 -15.61
CA ILE A 71 1.19 -9.07 -15.73
C ILE A 71 0.62 -8.89 -17.15
N ARG A 72 1.37 -9.24 -18.21
CA ARG A 72 0.90 -9.16 -19.61
C ARG A 72 -0.37 -10.00 -19.83
N GLU A 73 -0.49 -11.16 -19.21
CA GLU A 73 -1.69 -12.00 -19.33
C GLU A 73 -2.91 -11.34 -18.64
N VAL A 74 -2.72 -10.68 -17.48
CA VAL A 74 -3.79 -9.93 -16.81
C VAL A 74 -4.32 -8.79 -17.68
N ILE A 75 -3.42 -7.99 -18.25
CA ILE A 75 -3.81 -6.76 -18.99
C ILE A 75 -4.23 -7.02 -20.43
N LYS A 76 -3.96 -8.21 -20.96
CA LYS A 76 -4.19 -8.59 -22.36
C LYS A 76 -5.62 -8.32 -22.83
N GLY A 77 -5.75 -7.50 -23.87
CA GLY A 77 -7.05 -7.18 -24.50
C GLY A 77 -7.93 -6.22 -23.70
N VAL A 78 -7.50 -5.72 -22.55
CA VAL A 78 -8.20 -4.68 -21.80
C VAL A 78 -7.72 -3.31 -22.27
N LYS A 79 -8.62 -2.49 -22.81
CA LYS A 79 -8.32 -1.09 -23.14
C LYS A 79 -8.38 -0.26 -21.86
N SER A 80 -7.24 0.22 -21.40
CA SER A 80 -7.13 0.94 -20.14
C SER A 80 -6.13 2.08 -20.22
N LYS A 81 -6.36 3.11 -19.38
CA LYS A 81 -5.39 4.17 -19.08
C LYS A 81 -4.74 3.96 -17.71
N THR A 82 -5.22 2.98 -16.95
CA THR A 82 -4.66 2.62 -15.64
C THR A 82 -3.24 2.12 -15.81
N LYS A 83 -2.31 2.74 -15.13
CA LYS A 83 -0.90 2.36 -15.13
C LYS A 83 -0.65 1.21 -14.16
N ILE A 84 0.29 0.34 -14.50
CA ILE A 84 0.67 -0.79 -13.67
C ILE A 84 1.80 -0.40 -12.74
N SER A 85 1.63 -0.71 -11.46
CA SER A 85 2.63 -0.52 -10.42
C SER A 85 3.02 -1.86 -9.77
N VAL A 86 4.25 -1.92 -9.28
CA VAL A 86 4.75 -2.99 -8.42
C VAL A 86 5.56 -2.40 -7.27
N MET A 87 5.60 -3.09 -6.13
CA MET A 87 6.41 -2.69 -4.99
C MET A 87 7.72 -3.49 -4.93
N VAL A 88 8.77 -2.84 -4.48
CA VAL A 88 10.02 -3.46 -4.07
C VAL A 88 10.36 -3.02 -2.65
N ASP A 89 10.78 -3.95 -1.82
CA ASP A 89 11.35 -3.63 -0.51
C ASP A 89 12.86 -3.47 -0.63
N VAL A 90 13.44 -2.54 0.14
CA VAL A 90 14.90 -2.46 0.31
C VAL A 90 15.45 -3.82 0.75
N ASP A 91 16.56 -4.22 0.18
CA ASP A 91 17.25 -5.50 0.42
C ASP A 91 16.46 -6.77 0.03
N ARG A 92 15.32 -6.66 -0.71
CA ARG A 92 14.48 -7.81 -1.09
C ARG A 92 14.20 -7.95 -2.59
N VAL A 93 14.86 -7.16 -3.41
CA VAL A 93 14.73 -7.18 -4.88
C VAL A 93 16.06 -7.57 -5.52
N ASP A 94 15.99 -8.39 -6.58
CA ASP A 94 17.12 -8.64 -7.46
C ASP A 94 17.12 -7.57 -8.55
N ILE A 95 17.96 -6.55 -8.40
CA ILE A 95 17.98 -5.35 -9.27
C ILE A 95 18.24 -5.73 -10.73
N GLU A 96 19.06 -6.76 -10.94
CA GLU A 96 19.44 -7.23 -12.27
C GLU A 96 18.27 -7.88 -13.03
N ASP A 97 17.29 -8.42 -12.31
CA ASP A 97 16.10 -9.07 -12.90
C ASP A 97 15.05 -8.04 -13.37
N VAL A 98 15.22 -6.75 -13.02
CA VAL A 98 14.31 -5.69 -13.47
C VAL A 98 14.80 -5.14 -14.81
N VAL A 99 14.10 -5.49 -15.89
CA VAL A 99 14.40 -5.01 -17.25
C VAL A 99 14.11 -3.50 -17.40
N PRO A 100 14.63 -2.83 -18.46
CA PRO A 100 14.24 -1.44 -18.74
C PRO A 100 12.72 -1.30 -18.97
N LYS A 101 12.15 -0.14 -18.63
CA LYS A 101 10.70 0.18 -18.76
C LYS A 101 10.15 -0.14 -20.14
N LYS A 102 10.90 0.14 -21.21
CA LYS A 102 10.47 -0.10 -22.61
C LYS A 102 10.15 -1.58 -22.90
N ASP A 103 10.72 -2.49 -22.12
CA ASP A 103 10.57 -3.94 -22.29
C ASP A 103 9.58 -4.55 -21.28
N SER A 104 9.11 -3.75 -20.30
CA SER A 104 8.21 -4.18 -19.22
C SER A 104 6.78 -3.62 -19.37
N PRO A 105 5.75 -4.35 -18.94
CA PRO A 105 4.39 -3.82 -18.82
C PRO A 105 4.21 -2.89 -17.59
N VAL A 106 5.16 -2.87 -16.67
CA VAL A 106 5.13 -2.05 -15.45
C VAL A 106 5.46 -0.60 -15.77
N ASP A 107 4.67 0.34 -15.23
CA ASP A 107 4.89 1.79 -15.40
C ASP A 107 5.62 2.41 -14.22
N MET A 108 5.31 1.94 -13.01
CA MET A 108 5.79 2.52 -11.76
C MET A 108 6.40 1.45 -10.85
N ILE A 109 7.55 1.75 -10.26
CA ILE A 109 8.15 0.94 -9.18
C ILE A 109 8.12 1.77 -7.90
N ARG A 110 7.49 1.20 -6.86
CA ARG A 110 7.36 1.80 -5.55
C ARG A 110 8.37 1.17 -4.60
N VAL A 111 9.27 1.99 -4.05
CA VAL A 111 10.33 1.53 -3.15
C VAL A 111 9.86 1.71 -1.71
N ALA A 112 9.62 0.61 -1.01
CA ALA A 112 9.26 0.59 0.40
C ALA A 112 10.52 0.58 1.27
N THR A 113 10.56 1.47 2.26
CA THR A 113 11.72 1.64 3.15
C THR A 113 11.29 2.11 4.53
N TYR A 114 12.16 1.90 5.52
CA TYR A 114 12.11 2.61 6.80
C TYR A 114 12.98 3.88 6.72
N VAL A 115 12.75 4.84 7.64
CA VAL A 115 13.54 6.08 7.69
C VAL A 115 15.05 5.81 7.75
N LYS A 116 15.48 4.83 8.53
CA LYS A 116 16.90 4.47 8.71
C LYS A 116 17.60 3.91 7.46
N ASP A 117 16.84 3.45 6.45
CA ASP A 117 17.37 2.84 5.21
C ASP A 117 17.07 3.73 3.98
N VAL A 118 16.83 5.03 4.19
CA VAL A 118 16.45 5.96 3.12
C VAL A 118 17.51 6.09 2.03
N ASP A 119 18.77 6.00 2.39
CA ASP A 119 19.92 6.01 1.46
C ASP A 119 19.85 4.87 0.44
N LYS A 120 19.55 3.65 0.90
CA LYS A 120 19.34 2.49 0.03
C LYS A 120 18.12 2.67 -0.87
N ALA A 121 17.05 3.24 -0.33
CA ALA A 121 15.83 3.51 -1.10
C ALA A 121 16.09 4.56 -2.19
N ILE A 122 16.86 5.60 -1.92
CA ILE A 122 17.30 6.59 -2.90
C ILE A 122 18.09 5.92 -4.03
N PHE A 123 19.04 5.06 -3.68
CA PHE A 123 19.81 4.30 -4.66
C PHE A 123 18.90 3.48 -5.59
N LEU A 124 17.95 2.71 -5.02
CA LEU A 124 17.01 1.89 -5.80
C LEU A 124 16.10 2.75 -6.68
N ALA A 125 15.50 3.80 -6.13
CA ALA A 125 14.61 4.68 -6.88
C ALA A 125 15.32 5.38 -8.03
N ASN A 126 16.56 5.84 -7.81
CA ASN A 126 17.37 6.46 -8.84
C ASN A 126 17.73 5.45 -9.93
N HIS A 127 18.13 4.23 -9.55
CA HIS A 127 18.42 3.16 -10.49
C HIS A 127 17.22 2.82 -11.38
N PHE A 128 16.03 2.66 -10.80
CA PHE A 128 14.82 2.36 -11.58
C PHE A 128 14.34 3.57 -12.41
N SER A 129 14.52 4.79 -11.91
CA SER A 129 14.27 6.00 -12.70
C SER A 129 15.18 6.06 -13.93
N ASP A 130 16.46 5.67 -13.81
CA ASP A 130 17.40 5.59 -14.93
C ASP A 130 17.05 4.49 -15.95
N LYS A 131 16.34 3.44 -15.50
CA LYS A 131 15.72 2.43 -16.39
C LYS A 131 14.41 2.92 -17.04
N GLY A 132 13.95 4.15 -16.74
CA GLY A 132 12.79 4.79 -17.36
C GLY A 132 11.46 4.61 -16.62
N TYR A 133 11.45 4.02 -15.43
CA TYR A 133 10.25 3.86 -14.63
C TYR A 133 9.85 5.15 -13.90
N GLU A 134 8.55 5.36 -13.68
CA GLU A 134 8.08 6.22 -12.60
C GLU A 134 8.48 5.57 -11.28
N THR A 135 8.97 6.36 -10.33
CA THR A 135 9.37 5.82 -9.02
C THR A 135 8.76 6.60 -7.87
N THR A 136 8.48 5.90 -6.78
CA THR A 136 8.05 6.48 -5.51
C THR A 136 8.89 5.96 -4.36
N ILE A 137 8.96 6.72 -3.27
CA ILE A 137 9.45 6.26 -1.97
C ILE A 137 8.27 6.11 -1.03
N ASN A 138 8.17 4.97 -0.37
CA ASN A 138 7.11 4.68 0.60
C ASN A 138 7.75 4.50 1.99
N ILE A 139 7.67 5.53 2.84
CA ILE A 139 8.27 5.52 4.17
C ILE A 139 7.34 4.79 5.13
N MET A 140 7.70 3.53 5.44
CA MET A 140 6.92 2.63 6.30
C MET A 140 7.11 2.95 7.78
N ALA A 141 6.14 2.49 8.61
CA ALA A 141 6.15 2.64 10.06
C ALA A 141 6.43 4.08 10.53
N ILE A 142 5.77 5.02 9.86
CA ILE A 142 6.01 6.45 10.07
C ILE A 142 5.73 6.89 11.51
N SER A 143 4.80 6.22 12.21
CA SER A 143 4.46 6.45 13.61
C SER A 143 5.63 6.26 14.56
N ARG A 144 6.59 5.39 14.20
CA ARG A 144 7.79 5.09 15.00
C ARG A 144 9.03 5.86 14.59
N ALA A 145 8.94 6.70 13.57
CA ALA A 145 10.07 7.52 13.12
C ALA A 145 10.34 8.66 14.11
N LEU A 146 11.58 8.80 14.54
CA LEU A 146 12.00 9.96 15.32
C LEU A 146 11.92 11.23 14.46
N ASP A 147 11.49 12.33 15.05
CA ASP A 147 11.21 13.58 14.32
C ASP A 147 12.45 14.13 13.59
N ASN A 148 13.62 14.07 14.22
CA ASN A 148 14.88 14.49 13.61
C ASN A 148 15.31 13.56 12.45
N GLU A 149 15.18 12.24 12.62
CA GLU A 149 15.52 11.28 11.58
C GLU A 149 14.59 11.42 10.36
N LEU A 150 13.31 11.68 10.61
CA LEU A 150 12.35 11.92 9.52
C LEU A 150 12.68 13.21 8.76
N ASN A 151 13.07 14.30 9.46
CA ASN A 151 13.48 15.54 8.82
C ASN A 151 14.70 15.32 7.91
N GLU A 152 15.74 14.68 8.43
CA GLU A 152 16.96 14.37 7.67
C GLU A 152 16.65 13.51 6.44
N ALA A 153 15.82 12.47 6.61
CA ALA A 153 15.40 11.60 5.50
C ALA A 153 14.62 12.36 4.43
N LEU A 154 13.69 13.23 4.79
CA LEU A 154 12.92 14.04 3.83
C LEU A 154 13.80 15.05 3.09
N GLU A 155 14.75 15.68 3.78
CA GLU A 155 15.72 16.60 3.16
C GLU A 155 16.64 15.85 2.18
N GLN A 156 17.11 14.67 2.54
CA GLN A 156 17.92 13.84 1.66
C GLN A 156 17.11 13.39 0.43
N LEU A 157 15.86 12.97 0.61
CA LEU A 157 14.95 12.63 -0.48
C LEU A 157 14.72 13.80 -1.44
N GLU A 158 14.50 15.01 -0.91
CA GLU A 158 14.32 16.20 -1.75
C GLU A 158 15.55 16.47 -2.59
N LYS A 159 16.74 16.37 -2.02
CA LYS A 159 18.01 16.75 -2.63
C LYS A 159 18.55 15.70 -3.61
N GLU A 160 18.43 14.41 -3.28
CA GLU A 160 19.20 13.34 -3.93
C GLU A 160 18.34 12.36 -4.73
N CYS A 161 17.03 12.26 -4.43
CA CYS A 161 16.16 11.24 -5.02
C CYS A 161 15.49 11.73 -6.31
N LYS A 162 15.55 10.92 -7.37
CA LYS A 162 14.83 11.15 -8.64
C LYS A 162 13.34 10.86 -8.56
N ALA A 163 12.88 10.08 -7.56
CA ALA A 163 11.47 9.82 -7.36
C ALA A 163 10.68 11.12 -7.19
N LYS A 164 9.51 11.18 -7.82
CA LYS A 164 8.66 12.38 -7.81
C LYS A 164 7.58 12.34 -6.74
N ILE A 165 7.40 11.22 -6.08
CA ILE A 165 6.33 10.99 -5.11
C ILE A 165 6.94 10.35 -3.86
N VAL A 166 6.63 10.89 -2.68
CA VAL A 166 6.97 10.30 -1.39
C VAL A 166 5.68 10.01 -0.63
N TYR A 167 5.48 8.76 -0.26
CA TYR A 167 4.33 8.32 0.53
C TYR A 167 4.64 8.29 2.02
N ILE A 168 3.75 8.85 2.80
CA ILE A 168 3.66 8.67 4.24
C ILE A 168 2.82 7.41 4.49
N VAL A 169 3.41 6.41 5.16
CA VAL A 169 2.77 5.10 5.32
C VAL A 169 2.47 4.82 6.78
N ASP A 170 1.18 4.84 7.13
CA ASP A 170 0.65 4.39 8.42
C ASP A 170 0.61 2.85 8.44
N SER A 171 1.78 2.23 8.66
CA SER A 171 1.92 0.77 8.58
C SER A 171 1.15 0.01 9.65
N PHE A 172 0.85 0.64 10.79
CA PHE A 172 0.22 -0.01 11.93
C PHE A 172 -1.23 0.42 12.13
N GLY A 173 -1.72 1.36 11.28
CA GLY A 173 -3.05 1.93 11.44
C GLY A 173 -3.21 2.62 12.80
N SER A 174 -2.12 3.25 13.28
CA SER A 174 -2.01 3.86 14.60
C SER A 174 -2.18 5.38 14.58
N LEU A 175 -2.12 6.02 13.41
CA LEU A 175 -2.23 7.46 13.31
C LEU A 175 -3.65 7.95 13.59
N TYR A 176 -3.73 9.07 14.30
CA TYR A 176 -4.91 9.91 14.40
C TYR A 176 -4.84 11.07 13.40
N GLN A 177 -5.94 11.78 13.21
CA GLN A 177 -6.03 12.85 12.21
C GLN A 177 -5.01 13.96 12.46
N GLU A 178 -4.81 14.37 13.71
CA GLU A 178 -3.85 15.42 14.08
C GLU A 178 -2.41 15.03 13.73
N THR A 179 -2.06 13.77 13.93
CA THR A 179 -0.73 13.26 13.57
C THR A 179 -0.59 13.19 12.06
N THR A 180 -1.65 12.79 11.34
CA THR A 180 -1.67 12.75 9.88
C THR A 180 -1.50 14.16 9.30
N GLU A 181 -2.24 15.16 9.81
CA GLU A 181 -2.08 16.56 9.44
C GLU A 181 -0.63 17.03 9.62
N PHE A 182 -0.06 16.78 10.81
CA PHE A 182 1.32 17.14 11.12
C PHE A 182 2.33 16.56 10.14
N LEU A 183 2.25 15.24 9.88
CA LEU A 183 3.18 14.54 9.00
C LEU A 183 3.07 14.99 7.54
N ILE A 184 1.85 15.18 7.03
CA ILE A 184 1.65 15.65 5.66
C ILE A 184 2.16 17.09 5.49
N LYS A 185 1.83 17.99 6.43
CA LYS A 185 2.35 19.37 6.41
C LYS A 185 3.88 19.41 6.49
N LYS A 186 4.48 18.59 7.35
CA LYS A 186 5.94 18.45 7.45
C LYS A 186 6.53 18.01 6.12
N ALA A 187 6.02 16.93 5.53
CA ALA A 187 6.50 16.44 4.24
C ALA A 187 6.35 17.50 3.15
N LYS A 188 5.20 18.17 3.03
CA LYS A 188 4.98 19.26 2.05
C LYS A 188 5.90 20.46 2.27
N ASN A 189 6.27 20.75 3.52
CA ASN A 189 7.20 21.84 3.83
C ASN A 189 8.64 21.57 3.40
N ILE A 190 9.07 20.31 3.40
CA ILE A 190 10.43 19.92 3.02
C ILE A 190 10.51 19.52 1.54
N LEU A 191 9.57 18.69 1.08
CA LEU A 191 9.53 18.15 -0.28
C LEU A 191 8.93 19.18 -1.28
N LYS A 192 9.71 20.13 -1.73
CA LYS A 192 9.25 21.22 -2.63
C LYS A 192 9.09 20.79 -4.08
N SER A 193 9.93 19.85 -4.52
CA SER A 193 9.96 19.37 -5.91
C SER A 193 9.17 18.06 -6.11
N LYS A 194 8.56 17.53 -5.05
CA LYS A 194 7.91 16.23 -5.03
C LYS A 194 6.45 16.32 -4.60
N GLU A 195 5.65 15.36 -5.05
CA GLU A 195 4.31 15.14 -4.55
C GLU A 195 4.33 14.28 -3.28
N VAL A 196 3.33 14.48 -2.44
CA VAL A 196 3.14 13.68 -1.22
C VAL A 196 1.94 12.75 -1.41
N GLY A 197 2.11 11.50 -0.99
CA GLY A 197 1.07 10.49 -0.97
C GLY A 197 0.77 9.97 0.44
N MET A 198 -0.40 9.33 0.59
CA MET A 198 -0.83 8.67 1.83
C MET A 198 -1.20 7.21 1.57
N HIS A 199 -0.65 6.31 2.39
CA HIS A 199 -1.08 4.93 2.50
C HIS A 199 -1.41 4.63 3.97
N ALA A 200 -2.66 4.25 4.25
CA ALA A 200 -3.12 4.05 5.61
C ALA A 200 -3.74 2.66 5.81
N HIS A 201 -3.27 1.95 6.86
CA HIS A 201 -3.94 0.75 7.36
C HIS A 201 -5.09 1.09 8.30
N ASN A 202 -6.05 0.17 8.40
CA ASN A 202 -7.36 0.42 9.01
C ASN A 202 -7.52 -0.18 10.42
N ASN A 203 -6.42 -0.36 11.16
CA ASN A 203 -6.42 -1.05 12.45
C ASN A 203 -7.37 -0.41 13.46
N GLN A 204 -7.37 0.92 13.55
CA GLN A 204 -8.30 1.70 14.38
C GLN A 204 -9.53 2.22 13.63
N GLN A 205 -9.81 1.71 12.41
CA GLN A 205 -10.90 2.15 11.54
C GLN A 205 -10.78 3.61 11.07
N LEU A 206 -9.57 4.16 11.07
CA LEU A 206 -9.29 5.56 10.71
C LEU A 206 -8.67 5.74 9.32
N ALA A 207 -8.37 4.65 8.57
CA ALA A 207 -7.69 4.75 7.29
C ALA A 207 -8.39 5.70 6.31
N PHE A 208 -9.71 5.64 6.20
CA PHE A 208 -10.48 6.53 5.35
C PHE A 208 -10.42 7.99 5.83
N GLY A 209 -10.62 8.22 7.14
CA GLY A 209 -10.56 9.55 7.75
C GLY A 209 -9.16 10.17 7.60
N ASN A 210 -8.09 9.42 7.89
CA ASN A 210 -6.71 9.88 7.74
C ASN A 210 -6.35 10.16 6.29
N THR A 211 -6.86 9.37 5.34
CA THR A 211 -6.65 9.65 3.91
C THR A 211 -7.36 10.94 3.47
N ILE A 212 -8.57 11.21 3.99
CA ILE A 212 -9.26 12.49 3.78
C ILE A 212 -8.45 13.64 4.34
N GLU A 213 -7.93 13.51 5.58
CA GLU A 213 -7.10 14.52 6.22
C GLU A 213 -5.83 14.82 5.40
N ALA A 214 -5.18 13.77 4.90
CA ALA A 214 -4.04 13.94 4.02
C ALA A 214 -4.39 14.73 2.73
N ILE A 215 -5.55 14.46 2.12
CA ILE A 215 -6.03 15.20 0.95
C ILE A 215 -6.31 16.68 1.29
N ILE A 216 -6.88 16.96 2.45
CA ILE A 216 -7.14 18.32 2.92
C ILE A 216 -5.84 19.12 2.98
N HIS A 217 -4.73 18.47 3.36
CA HIS A 217 -3.40 19.07 3.47
C HIS A 217 -2.51 18.83 2.24
N ASP A 218 -3.14 18.69 1.06
CA ASP A 218 -2.49 18.66 -0.26
C ASP A 218 -1.64 17.41 -0.57
N ALA A 219 -1.95 16.27 0.04
CA ALA A 219 -1.53 15.00 -0.52
C ALA A 219 -2.33 14.72 -1.81
N ASN A 220 -1.64 14.53 -2.92
CA ASN A 220 -2.26 14.35 -4.24
C ASN A 220 -2.24 12.87 -4.71
N TYR A 221 -1.61 11.98 -3.98
CA TYR A 221 -1.60 10.55 -4.25
C TYR A 221 -2.18 9.79 -3.06
N VAL A 222 -3.15 8.93 -3.30
CA VAL A 222 -3.79 8.15 -2.23
C VAL A 222 -3.89 6.68 -2.62
N ASP A 223 -3.51 5.83 -1.68
CA ASP A 223 -3.65 4.39 -1.80
C ASP A 223 -4.99 3.95 -1.23
N CYS A 224 -5.66 3.09 -1.98
CA CYS A 224 -6.91 2.48 -1.58
C CYS A 224 -6.90 0.99 -1.93
N SER A 225 -7.84 0.24 -1.38
CA SER A 225 -8.08 -1.15 -1.77
C SER A 225 -9.57 -1.44 -1.88
N ILE A 226 -9.96 -2.25 -2.85
CA ILE A 226 -11.36 -2.63 -3.06
C ILE A 226 -11.84 -3.41 -1.84
N TYR A 227 -13.00 -3.00 -1.31
CA TYR A 227 -13.62 -3.57 -0.12
C TYR A 227 -12.69 -3.56 1.11
N GLY A 228 -11.74 -2.62 1.13
CA GLY A 228 -10.72 -2.49 2.16
C GLY A 228 -9.78 -3.68 2.28
N LEU A 229 -9.71 -4.60 1.29
CA LEU A 229 -8.85 -5.78 1.36
C LEU A 229 -7.38 -5.39 1.50
N GLY A 230 -6.76 -5.83 2.57
CA GLY A 230 -5.36 -5.59 2.87
C GLY A 230 -4.91 -6.39 4.08
N ARG A 231 -3.67 -6.19 4.49
CA ARG A 231 -3.11 -6.89 5.66
C ARG A 231 -3.94 -6.60 6.92
N GLY A 232 -4.35 -7.65 7.62
CA GLY A 232 -5.06 -7.57 8.90
C GLY A 232 -6.38 -6.81 8.80
N ALA A 233 -6.44 -5.62 9.37
CA ALA A 233 -7.63 -4.76 9.34
C ALA A 233 -7.90 -4.12 7.97
N GLY A 234 -6.99 -4.30 7.02
CA GLY A 234 -7.11 -3.73 5.67
C GLY A 234 -6.64 -2.29 5.54
N ASN A 235 -7.11 -1.61 4.51
CA ASN A 235 -6.69 -0.27 4.11
C ASN A 235 -7.90 0.67 3.92
N CYS A 236 -7.64 1.88 3.44
CA CYS A 236 -8.67 2.82 2.98
C CYS A 236 -9.51 2.17 1.86
N PRO A 237 -10.85 2.03 2.02
CA PRO A 237 -11.69 1.40 1.01
C PRO A 237 -11.81 2.25 -0.27
N THR A 238 -11.56 1.64 -1.44
CA THR A 238 -11.64 2.29 -2.76
C THR A 238 -13.02 2.89 -3.00
N GLU A 239 -14.08 2.14 -2.74
CA GLU A 239 -15.46 2.58 -2.95
C GLU A 239 -15.84 3.83 -2.12
N LEU A 240 -15.35 3.91 -0.88
CA LEU A 240 -15.58 5.10 -0.04
C LEU A 240 -14.79 6.31 -0.56
N MET A 241 -13.55 6.09 -0.98
CA MET A 241 -12.71 7.16 -1.49
C MET A 241 -13.25 7.74 -2.80
N LEU A 242 -13.66 6.91 -3.76
CA LEU A 242 -14.26 7.38 -5.00
C LEU A 242 -15.55 8.18 -4.74
N GLY A 243 -16.38 7.70 -3.79
CA GLY A 243 -17.59 8.41 -3.36
C GLY A 243 -17.29 9.78 -2.73
N PHE A 244 -16.24 9.88 -1.90
CA PHE A 244 -15.80 11.12 -1.28
C PHE A 244 -15.26 12.13 -2.31
N LEU A 245 -14.43 11.69 -3.25
CA LEU A 245 -13.75 12.56 -4.20
C LEU A 245 -14.73 13.26 -5.15
N LYS A 246 -15.86 12.64 -5.50
CA LYS A 246 -16.86 13.17 -6.45
C LYS A 246 -16.21 13.71 -7.73
N ASN A 247 -15.12 13.09 -8.17
CA ASN A 247 -14.40 13.46 -9.36
C ASN A 247 -15.03 12.71 -10.56
N PRO A 248 -15.50 13.42 -11.60
CA PRO A 248 -16.21 12.82 -12.74
C PRO A 248 -15.36 11.84 -13.58
N LYS A 249 -14.04 11.80 -13.37
CA LYS A 249 -13.18 10.79 -14.01
C LYS A 249 -13.37 9.39 -13.41
N PHE A 250 -13.92 9.28 -12.19
CA PHE A 250 -14.13 8.02 -11.52
C PHE A 250 -15.59 7.54 -11.63
N ASP A 251 -15.75 6.26 -11.91
CA ASP A 251 -17.04 5.57 -11.86
C ASP A 251 -16.97 4.47 -10.79
N ILE A 252 -17.79 4.60 -9.75
CA ILE A 252 -17.85 3.63 -8.66
C ILE A 252 -18.51 2.30 -9.04
N ARG A 253 -19.37 2.28 -10.07
CA ARG A 253 -20.20 1.12 -10.42
C ARG A 253 -19.39 -0.15 -10.71
N PRO A 254 -18.32 -0.12 -11.53
CA PRO A 254 -17.49 -1.32 -11.74
C PRO A 254 -16.89 -1.87 -10.45
N ILE A 255 -16.56 -0.98 -9.48
CA ILE A 255 -16.05 -1.39 -8.17
C ILE A 255 -17.12 -2.11 -7.36
N LEU A 256 -18.35 -1.60 -7.33
CA LEU A 256 -19.47 -2.24 -6.63
C LEU A 256 -19.81 -3.60 -7.25
N ASP A 257 -19.77 -3.71 -8.57
CA ASP A 257 -20.02 -4.97 -9.28
C ASP A 257 -18.97 -6.04 -8.94
N VAL A 258 -17.67 -5.69 -8.96
CA VAL A 258 -16.61 -6.62 -8.62
C VAL A 258 -16.62 -6.98 -7.13
N ILE A 259 -17.00 -6.06 -6.23
CA ILE A 259 -17.19 -6.35 -4.81
C ILE A 259 -18.23 -7.47 -4.66
N SER A 260 -19.40 -7.29 -5.25
CA SER A 260 -20.51 -8.24 -5.14
C SER A 260 -20.14 -9.61 -5.69
N LYS A 261 -19.42 -9.63 -6.82
CA LYS A 261 -19.12 -10.86 -7.56
C LYS A 261 -17.92 -11.61 -7.02
N GLU A 262 -16.87 -10.92 -6.61
CA GLU A 262 -15.58 -11.53 -6.29
C GLU A 262 -15.21 -11.37 -4.79
N PHE A 263 -15.42 -10.21 -4.18
CA PHE A 263 -14.95 -9.94 -2.82
C PHE A 263 -15.88 -10.47 -1.71
N VAL A 264 -17.19 -10.40 -1.92
CA VAL A 264 -18.16 -10.98 -0.95
C VAL A 264 -17.97 -12.50 -0.81
N PRO A 265 -17.77 -13.29 -1.91
CA PRO A 265 -17.38 -14.68 -1.78
C PRO A 265 -16.00 -14.88 -1.13
N LEU A 266 -14.98 -14.09 -1.55
CA LEU A 266 -13.62 -14.19 -1.03
C LEU A 266 -13.53 -13.93 0.47
N GLN A 267 -14.37 -13.05 1.02
CA GLN A 267 -14.38 -12.73 2.45
C GLN A 267 -14.80 -13.93 3.33
N LYS A 268 -15.44 -14.93 2.74
CA LYS A 268 -15.77 -16.19 3.43
C LYS A 268 -14.58 -17.14 3.54
N GLU A 269 -13.55 -16.92 2.73
CA GLU A 269 -12.33 -17.74 2.65
C GLU A 269 -11.13 -17.05 3.32
N ILE A 270 -11.06 -15.73 3.19
CA ILE A 270 -9.98 -14.90 3.74
C ILE A 270 -10.61 -13.85 4.65
N GLU A 271 -10.24 -13.88 5.92
CA GLU A 271 -10.72 -12.91 6.90
C GLU A 271 -9.85 -11.65 6.90
N TRP A 272 -10.45 -10.50 6.65
CA TRP A 272 -9.85 -9.17 6.84
C TRP A 272 -10.89 -8.18 7.33
N GLY A 273 -10.44 -7.02 7.78
CA GLY A 273 -11.32 -5.97 8.29
C GLY A 273 -11.24 -5.81 9.79
N TYR A 274 -12.29 -5.24 10.40
CA TYR A 274 -12.31 -4.96 11.82
C TYR A 274 -12.26 -6.23 12.65
N PHE A 275 -11.25 -6.31 13.52
CA PHE A 275 -11.07 -7.35 14.51
C PHE A 275 -10.38 -6.75 15.73
N ILE A 276 -10.86 -7.06 16.95
CA ILE A 276 -10.37 -6.44 18.19
C ILE A 276 -8.84 -6.51 18.33
N PRO A 277 -8.16 -7.64 18.09
CA PRO A 277 -6.71 -7.70 18.16
C PRO A 277 -5.98 -6.72 17.22
N TYR A 278 -6.52 -6.45 16.03
CA TYR A 278 -5.95 -5.42 15.16
C TYR A 278 -6.13 -4.02 15.73
N ALA A 279 -7.29 -3.72 16.32
CA ALA A 279 -7.51 -2.45 16.99
C ALA A 279 -6.55 -2.28 18.17
N ILE A 280 -6.31 -3.33 18.97
CA ILE A 280 -5.34 -3.33 20.06
C ILE A 280 -3.92 -3.00 19.55
N THR A 281 -3.46 -3.68 18.48
CA THR A 281 -2.15 -3.38 17.90
C THR A 281 -2.07 -1.97 17.34
N GLY A 282 -3.14 -1.43 16.76
CA GLY A 282 -3.21 -0.03 16.32
C GLY A 282 -3.11 0.96 17.48
N ILE A 283 -3.85 0.74 18.57
CA ILE A 283 -3.83 1.56 19.78
C ILE A 283 -2.43 1.61 20.42
N LEU A 284 -1.74 0.44 20.45
CA LEU A 284 -0.40 0.30 21.04
C LEU A 284 0.73 0.65 20.06
N ASP A 285 0.41 1.08 18.84
CA ASP A 285 1.37 1.31 17.76
C ASP A 285 2.25 0.09 17.46
N GLU A 286 1.67 -1.11 17.54
CA GLU A 286 2.38 -2.36 17.37
C GLU A 286 2.17 -2.98 15.98
N HIS A 287 3.17 -3.75 15.52
CA HIS A 287 3.05 -4.46 14.25
C HIS A 287 1.94 -5.52 14.34
N PRO A 288 0.97 -5.60 13.39
CA PRO A 288 -0.19 -6.49 13.49
C PRO A 288 0.13 -8.00 13.39
N ARG A 289 1.41 -8.38 13.38
CA ARG A 289 1.85 -9.79 13.31
C ARG A 289 1.34 -10.62 14.48
N SER A 290 1.38 -10.07 15.69
CA SER A 290 0.86 -10.72 16.90
C SER A 290 -0.64 -10.94 16.82
N ALA A 291 -1.40 -9.94 16.33
CA ALA A 291 -2.84 -10.04 16.12
C ALA A 291 -3.21 -11.07 15.04
N ILE A 292 -2.42 -11.17 13.96
CA ILE A 292 -2.59 -12.21 12.93
C ILE A 292 -2.36 -13.60 13.54
N ALA A 293 -1.30 -13.76 14.33
CA ALA A 293 -1.03 -15.03 15.01
C ALA A 293 -2.13 -15.41 16.00
N LEU A 294 -2.66 -14.45 16.76
CA LEU A 294 -3.78 -14.69 17.67
C LEU A 294 -5.03 -15.14 16.91
N ARG A 295 -5.38 -14.50 15.80
CA ARG A 295 -6.52 -14.86 14.94
C ARG A 295 -6.47 -16.34 14.52
N ASP A 296 -5.28 -16.80 14.19
CA ASP A 296 -5.04 -18.15 13.68
C ASP A 296 -4.86 -19.19 14.82
N SER A 297 -5.06 -18.79 16.09
CA SER A 297 -4.90 -19.65 17.28
C SER A 297 -6.25 -20.06 17.92
N ASP A 298 -6.22 -21.06 18.79
CA ASP A 298 -7.36 -21.47 19.60
C ASP A 298 -7.78 -20.43 20.66
N LYS A 299 -6.94 -19.42 20.90
CA LYS A 299 -7.14 -18.32 21.87
C LYS A 299 -7.65 -17.03 21.22
N LYS A 300 -8.14 -17.08 20.00
CA LYS A 300 -8.48 -15.91 19.17
C LYS A 300 -9.48 -14.91 19.80
N GLU A 301 -10.21 -15.30 20.83
CA GLU A 301 -11.18 -14.46 21.56
C GLU A 301 -10.67 -13.98 22.92
N ASN A 302 -9.43 -14.28 23.31
CA ASN A 302 -8.84 -13.89 24.59
C ASN A 302 -8.24 -12.48 24.53
N TYR A 303 -9.06 -11.48 24.20
CA TYR A 303 -8.61 -10.12 23.90
C TYR A 303 -7.94 -9.40 25.06
N ARG A 304 -8.41 -9.63 26.31
CA ARG A 304 -7.79 -9.04 27.50
C ARG A 304 -6.39 -9.61 27.75
N GLU A 305 -6.24 -10.94 27.71
CA GLU A 305 -4.94 -11.59 27.86
C GLU A 305 -3.95 -11.14 26.79
N PHE A 306 -4.44 -10.99 25.54
CA PHE A 306 -3.64 -10.47 24.43
C PHE A 306 -3.15 -9.05 24.68
N TYR A 307 -4.03 -8.15 25.15
CA TYR A 307 -3.66 -6.77 25.47
C TYR A 307 -2.63 -6.72 26.61
N GLU A 308 -2.89 -7.45 27.72
CA GLU A 308 -2.00 -7.52 28.88
C GLU A 308 -0.60 -8.07 28.51
N GLY A 309 -0.53 -9.06 27.59
CA GLY A 309 0.72 -9.58 27.07
C GLY A 309 1.54 -8.54 26.31
N LEU A 310 0.90 -7.76 25.43
CA LEU A 310 1.60 -6.73 24.68
C LEU A 310 2.08 -5.56 25.55
N VAL A 311 1.32 -5.18 26.57
CA VAL A 311 1.72 -4.10 27.50
C VAL A 311 2.84 -4.57 28.45
N GLY A 312 2.78 -5.83 28.92
CA GLY A 312 3.80 -6.39 29.83
C GLY A 312 5.16 -6.63 29.16
N GLU A 313 5.20 -6.88 27.85
CA GLU A 313 6.45 -7.01 27.07
C GLU A 313 7.15 -5.66 26.85
N GLY A 314 6.47 -4.52 27.09
CA GLY A 314 7.03 -3.17 26.95
C GLY A 314 7.64 -2.59 28.23
N GLU A 315 7.58 -3.31 29.37
CA GLU A 315 8.12 -2.86 30.68
C GLU A 315 9.51 -3.45 31.00
N ASP A 316 10.09 -4.32 30.14
CA ASP A 316 11.44 -4.86 30.24
C ASP A 316 12.37 -4.18 29.19
#